data_c81279036f1c0070c83af1b1f2d97b1f
#
_entry.id   c81279036f1c0070c83af1b1f2d97b1f
#
_cell.length_a   1.000
_cell.length_b   1.000
_cell.length_c   1.000
_cell.angle_alpha   90.00
_cell.angle_beta   90.00
_cell.angle_gamma   90.00
#
_symmetry.space_group_name_H-M   'P 1'
#
loop_
_entity.id
_entity.type
_entity.pdbx_description
1 polymer ?
#
loop_
_entity_poly.entity_id
_entity_poly.type
_entity_poly.pdbx_seq_one_letter_code
_entity_poly.pdbx_strand_id
1 'polypeptide(L)'
;MPLLRILLALPLVLFLAGCGTPYATVPNDLGEPVMLLGHDPTAYFTNGEPARGKPEFKISLPQRTYYFASAQSQALFASNPAKYEPQYGGFCSSGAAYAIKLGSDPTAWQLYDGRLFIFGDVLGKTAWQLDPKWNVEHADRLWAGMQDKGWRGQSLMAYASKVPHYKTGAQITQEWKQKDPAMTWPAYDTGGMVTNLFLKPPGWRAAEGFSQPALGYPH
;
A
#
# COMPACT_ATOMS: atom_id res chain seq x y z
N MET A 1 -21.65 -23.20 -30.88
CA MET A 1 -21.41 -21.91 -30.18
C MET A 1 -21.13 -22.00 -28.67
N PRO A 2 -21.35 -23.12 -27.96
CA PRO A 2 -20.95 -23.20 -26.52
C PRO A 2 -19.44 -23.29 -26.30
N LEU A 3 -18.68 -23.94 -27.17
CA LEU A 3 -17.21 -24.08 -27.06
C LEU A 3 -16.45 -22.74 -27.11
N LEU A 4 -16.91 -21.78 -27.90
CA LEU A 4 -16.29 -20.45 -28.00
C LEU A 4 -16.49 -19.64 -26.70
N ARG A 5 -17.58 -19.82 -25.99
CA ARG A 5 -17.84 -19.19 -24.68
C ARG A 5 -16.99 -19.79 -23.57
N ILE A 6 -16.69 -21.08 -23.64
CA ILE A 6 -15.80 -21.77 -22.70
C ILE A 6 -14.34 -21.35 -22.94
N LEU A 7 -13.92 -21.19 -24.19
CA LEU A 7 -12.56 -20.75 -24.56
C LEU A 7 -12.27 -19.29 -24.15
N LEU A 8 -13.29 -18.42 -24.11
CA LEU A 8 -13.16 -17.04 -23.64
C LEU A 8 -13.22 -16.92 -22.09
N ALA A 9 -13.91 -17.84 -21.42
CA ALA A 9 -13.99 -17.84 -19.96
C ALA A 9 -12.73 -18.41 -19.30
N LEU A 10 -12.02 -19.33 -19.95
CA LEU A 10 -10.83 -19.97 -19.41
C LEU A 10 -9.67 -19.00 -19.11
N PRO A 11 -9.28 -18.08 -20.02
CA PRO A 11 -8.23 -17.09 -19.72
C PRO A 11 -8.67 -16.07 -18.66
N LEU A 12 -9.95 -15.75 -18.54
CA LEU A 12 -10.44 -14.84 -17.50
C LEU A 12 -10.32 -15.47 -16.11
N VAL A 13 -10.59 -16.76 -15.97
CA VAL A 13 -10.43 -17.50 -14.70
C VAL A 13 -8.96 -17.65 -14.34
N LEU A 14 -8.07 -17.87 -15.30
CA LEU A 14 -6.62 -17.94 -15.08
C LEU A 14 -6.04 -16.57 -14.63
N PHE A 15 -6.57 -15.46 -15.12
CA PHE A 15 -6.18 -14.12 -14.65
C PHE A 15 -6.60 -13.83 -13.20
N LEU A 16 -7.66 -14.46 -12.72
CA LEU A 16 -8.14 -14.30 -11.35
C LEU A 16 -7.43 -15.23 -10.36
N ALA A 17 -6.83 -16.32 -10.85
CA ALA A 17 -6.16 -17.33 -10.04
C ALA A 17 -4.66 -17.07 -9.82
N GLY A 18 -4.17 -15.86 -10.13
CA GLY A 18 -2.79 -15.49 -9.84
C GLY A 18 -2.47 -15.72 -8.36
N CYS A 19 -1.42 -16.51 -8.07
CA CYS A 19 -0.90 -16.68 -6.71
C CYS A 19 -0.67 -15.28 -6.12
N GLY A 20 -1.35 -14.99 -5.02
CA GLY A 20 -1.21 -13.72 -4.33
C GLY A 20 0.15 -13.62 -3.66
N THR A 21 0.68 -12.43 -3.57
CA THR A 21 1.83 -12.15 -2.73
C THR A 21 1.36 -11.39 -1.48
N PRO A 22 1.87 -11.73 -0.29
CA PRO A 22 1.61 -10.96 0.91
C PRO A 22 2.36 -9.62 0.94
N TYR A 23 3.17 -9.31 -0.09
CA TYR A 23 4.03 -8.14 -0.13
C TYR A 23 3.78 -7.25 -1.34
N ALA A 24 3.77 -5.93 -1.12
CA ALA A 24 3.69 -4.91 -2.17
C ALA A 24 5.09 -4.63 -2.73
N THR A 25 5.58 -5.57 -3.53
CA THR A 25 6.91 -5.46 -4.15
C THR A 25 6.81 -5.01 -5.60
N VAL A 26 7.86 -4.33 -6.08
CA VAL A 26 8.08 -4.02 -7.49
C VAL A 26 9.40 -4.66 -7.91
N PRO A 27 9.43 -5.40 -9.01
CA PRO A 27 10.68 -5.99 -9.48
C PRO A 27 11.64 -4.88 -9.93
N ASN A 28 12.92 -5.00 -9.55
CA ASN A 28 13.99 -4.22 -10.13
C ASN A 28 14.42 -4.79 -11.49
N ASP A 29 15.42 -4.20 -12.14
CA ASP A 29 15.94 -4.64 -13.43
C ASP A 29 16.48 -6.09 -13.43
N LEU A 30 16.82 -6.62 -12.26
CA LEU A 30 17.27 -8.01 -12.06
C LEU A 30 16.12 -8.96 -11.71
N GLY A 31 14.87 -8.47 -11.64
CA GLY A 31 13.70 -9.25 -11.26
C GLY A 31 13.57 -9.48 -9.75
N GLU A 32 14.40 -8.86 -8.89
CA GLU A 32 14.27 -8.97 -7.44
C GLU A 32 13.02 -8.22 -6.94
N PRO A 33 12.20 -8.82 -6.07
CA PRO A 33 10.98 -8.20 -5.54
C PRO A 33 11.33 -7.15 -4.47
N VAL A 34 11.45 -5.88 -4.85
CA VAL A 34 11.88 -4.80 -3.98
C VAL A 34 10.70 -4.19 -3.23
N MET A 35 10.83 -4.08 -1.91
CA MET A 35 9.87 -3.43 -1.01
C MET A 35 10.05 -1.91 -1.02
N LEU A 36 8.96 -1.20 -0.71
CA LEU A 36 8.95 0.25 -0.51
C LEU A 36 9.60 1.03 -1.65
N LEU A 37 9.57 0.49 -2.88
CA LEU A 37 10.23 1.08 -4.04
C LEU A 37 11.71 1.41 -3.79
N GLY A 38 12.37 0.61 -2.94
CA GLY A 38 13.77 0.77 -2.56
C GLY A 38 14.03 1.84 -1.48
N HIS A 39 13.00 2.30 -0.76
CA HIS A 39 13.22 3.14 0.42
C HIS A 39 13.62 2.28 1.62
N ASP A 40 14.47 2.86 2.47
CA ASP A 40 14.97 2.25 3.71
C ASP A 40 13.86 2.18 4.76
N PRO A 41 13.42 0.99 5.20
CA PRO A 41 12.35 0.88 6.19
C PRO A 41 12.73 1.41 7.58
N THR A 42 14.02 1.52 7.91
CA THR A 42 14.46 2.04 9.20
C THR A 42 14.42 3.56 9.27
N ALA A 43 14.52 4.24 8.12
CA ALA A 43 14.57 5.70 8.04
C ALA A 43 13.32 6.37 8.62
N TYR A 44 12.16 5.77 8.45
CA TYR A 44 10.91 6.28 9.03
C TYR A 44 10.95 6.38 10.56
N PHE A 45 11.71 5.48 11.21
CA PHE A 45 11.84 5.43 12.68
C PHE A 45 13.00 6.26 13.19
N THR A 46 14.09 6.34 12.43
CA THR A 46 15.32 7.00 12.86
C THR A 46 15.39 8.46 12.47
N ASN A 47 14.91 8.77 11.27
CA ASN A 47 15.01 10.12 10.68
C ASN A 47 13.66 10.85 10.70
N GLY A 48 12.54 10.12 10.85
CA GLY A 48 11.21 10.69 10.77
C GLY A 48 10.78 11.03 9.32
N GLU A 49 11.49 10.50 8.33
CA GLU A 49 11.22 10.74 6.91
C GLU A 49 11.71 9.57 6.05
N PRO A 50 11.11 9.34 4.86
CA PRO A 50 11.57 8.33 3.93
C PRO A 50 12.95 8.68 3.38
N ALA A 51 13.85 7.69 3.32
CA ALA A 51 15.17 7.83 2.69
C ALA A 51 15.36 6.75 1.63
N ARG A 52 16.06 7.08 0.54
CA ARG A 52 16.39 6.10 -0.49
C ARG A 52 17.44 5.13 0.02
N GLY A 53 17.14 3.84 -0.10
CA GLY A 53 18.12 2.78 0.08
C GLY A 53 18.99 2.62 -1.16
N LYS A 54 20.06 1.87 -1.01
CA LYS A 54 21.05 1.57 -2.05
C LYS A 54 21.14 0.06 -2.22
N PRO A 55 21.23 -0.46 -3.47
CA PRO A 55 21.31 -1.90 -3.74
C PRO A 55 22.47 -2.63 -3.06
N GLU A 56 23.59 -1.92 -2.79
CA GLU A 56 24.74 -2.48 -2.08
C GLU A 56 24.47 -2.81 -0.61
N PHE A 57 23.49 -2.12 -0.02
CA PHE A 57 23.00 -2.40 1.35
C PHE A 57 21.62 -3.03 1.26
N LYS A 58 21.54 -4.34 1.03
CA LYS A 58 20.25 -5.04 0.91
C LYS A 58 20.14 -6.24 1.81
N ILE A 59 18.91 -6.57 2.18
CA ILE A 59 18.53 -7.84 2.80
C ILE A 59 17.44 -8.47 1.95
N SER A 60 17.70 -9.65 1.43
CA SER A 60 16.72 -10.45 0.69
C SER A 60 16.13 -11.50 1.63
N LEU A 61 14.82 -11.49 1.73
CA LEU A 61 13.97 -12.41 2.48
C LEU A 61 13.08 -13.17 1.47
N PRO A 62 12.41 -14.26 1.87
CA PRO A 62 11.46 -14.90 0.97
C PRO A 62 10.44 -13.90 0.40
N GLN A 63 10.35 -13.82 -0.93
CA GLN A 63 9.42 -12.98 -1.70
C GLN A 63 9.56 -11.45 -1.50
N ARG A 64 10.62 -10.95 -0.85
CA ARG A 64 10.85 -9.52 -0.66
C ARG A 64 12.31 -9.16 -0.44
N THR A 65 12.71 -8.01 -0.95
CA THR A 65 14.06 -7.44 -0.76
C THR A 65 13.93 -6.02 -0.25
N TYR A 66 14.67 -5.69 0.80
CA TYR A 66 14.76 -4.35 1.36
C TYR A 66 16.11 -3.72 1.00
N TYR A 67 16.11 -2.44 0.66
CA TYR A 67 17.29 -1.63 0.48
C TYR A 67 17.47 -0.69 1.67
N PHE A 68 18.71 -0.40 2.03
CA PHE A 68 19.05 0.46 3.16
C PHE A 68 19.94 1.61 2.73
N ALA A 69 19.86 2.74 3.40
CA ALA A 69 20.66 3.92 3.11
C ALA A 69 22.15 3.71 3.47
N SER A 70 22.42 2.81 4.42
CA SER A 70 23.76 2.54 4.94
C SER A 70 23.87 1.13 5.53
N ALA A 71 25.10 0.68 5.78
CA ALA A 71 25.37 -0.55 6.52
C ALA A 71 24.82 -0.51 7.95
N GLN A 72 24.76 0.67 8.58
CA GLN A 72 24.18 0.84 9.90
C GLN A 72 22.67 0.58 9.88
N SER A 73 21.95 1.16 8.93
CA SER A 73 20.51 0.92 8.73
C SER A 73 20.23 -0.55 8.47
N GLN A 74 21.05 -1.17 7.63
CA GLN A 74 20.95 -2.61 7.33
C GLN A 74 21.12 -3.46 8.60
N ALA A 75 22.12 -3.18 9.43
CA ALA A 75 22.36 -3.89 10.69
C ALA A 75 21.22 -3.66 11.69
N LEU A 76 20.68 -2.44 11.72
CA LEU A 76 19.54 -2.09 12.57
C LEU A 76 18.29 -2.90 12.19
N PHE A 77 17.96 -2.99 10.90
CA PHE A 77 16.88 -3.85 10.43
C PHE A 77 17.13 -5.31 10.77
N ALA A 78 18.33 -5.82 10.49
CA ALA A 78 18.69 -7.22 10.74
C ALA A 78 18.54 -7.62 12.22
N SER A 79 18.74 -6.69 13.14
CA SER A 79 18.57 -6.93 14.59
C SER A 79 17.12 -7.14 15.01
N ASN A 80 16.15 -6.53 14.31
CA ASN A 80 14.73 -6.67 14.62
C ASN A 80 13.87 -6.33 13.38
N PRO A 81 13.79 -7.21 12.36
CA PRO A 81 13.03 -6.94 11.15
C PRO A 81 11.56 -6.62 11.41
N ALA A 82 10.93 -7.34 12.35
CA ALA A 82 9.50 -7.18 12.65
C ALA A 82 9.13 -5.75 13.11
N LYS A 83 10.07 -5.03 13.71
CA LYS A 83 9.88 -3.65 14.12
C LYS A 83 9.79 -2.69 12.93
N TYR A 84 10.58 -2.93 11.89
CA TYR A 84 10.77 -1.99 10.79
C TYR A 84 9.97 -2.35 9.54
N GLU A 85 9.48 -3.59 9.44
CA GLU A 85 8.65 -4.00 8.32
C GLU A 85 7.34 -3.20 8.26
N PRO A 86 6.92 -2.72 7.07
CA PRO A 86 5.65 -2.04 6.93
C PRO A 86 4.49 -3.01 7.19
N GLN A 87 3.45 -2.51 7.82
CA GLN A 87 2.25 -3.28 8.08
C GLN A 87 1.57 -3.68 6.77
N TYR A 88 0.81 -4.76 6.82
CA TYR A 88 0.04 -5.31 5.70
C TYR A 88 0.90 -5.57 4.45
N GLY A 89 2.13 -6.02 4.67
CA GLY A 89 3.08 -6.31 3.58
C GLY A 89 3.42 -5.09 2.73
N GLY A 90 3.26 -3.87 3.25
CA GLY A 90 3.51 -2.64 2.51
C GLY A 90 2.41 -2.23 1.53
N PHE A 91 1.26 -2.93 1.48
CA PHE A 91 0.08 -2.46 0.76
C PHE A 91 -0.53 -1.23 1.46
N CYS A 92 -1.35 -0.49 0.72
CA CYS A 92 -2.06 0.67 1.26
C CYS A 92 -2.87 0.31 2.51
N SER A 93 -2.51 0.89 3.65
CA SER A 93 -3.10 0.59 4.95
C SER A 93 -4.57 1.00 5.04
N SER A 94 -4.98 2.06 4.34
CA SER A 94 -6.39 2.42 4.22
C SER A 94 -7.18 1.34 3.47
N GLY A 95 -6.61 0.79 2.40
CA GLY A 95 -7.23 -0.31 1.67
C GLY A 95 -7.35 -1.56 2.52
N ALA A 96 -6.33 -1.88 3.32
CA ALA A 96 -6.32 -3.05 4.20
C ALA A 96 -7.48 -3.04 5.20
N ALA A 97 -7.88 -1.87 5.74
CA ALA A 97 -9.02 -1.73 6.64
C ALA A 97 -10.36 -2.10 5.99
N TYR A 98 -10.41 -2.12 4.68
CA TYR A 98 -11.58 -2.52 3.88
C TYR A 98 -11.38 -3.85 3.13
N ALA A 99 -10.41 -4.65 3.52
CA ALA A 99 -10.03 -5.90 2.85
C ALA A 99 -9.63 -5.71 1.37
N ILE A 100 -9.05 -4.57 1.01
CA ILE A 100 -8.64 -4.24 -0.36
C ILE A 100 -7.12 -4.06 -0.40
N LYS A 101 -6.44 -4.85 -1.23
CA LYS A 101 -5.02 -4.66 -1.51
C LYS A 101 -4.86 -3.59 -2.60
N LEU A 102 -4.32 -2.44 -2.24
CA LEU A 102 -3.97 -1.36 -3.17
C LEU A 102 -2.47 -1.13 -3.14
N GLY A 103 -1.92 -0.63 -4.23
CA GLY A 103 -0.53 -0.17 -4.29
C GLY A 103 -0.27 0.96 -3.29
N SER A 104 0.97 1.14 -2.93
CA SER A 104 1.41 2.11 -1.94
C SER A 104 2.52 3.01 -2.47
N ASP A 105 2.59 4.20 -1.91
CA ASP A 105 3.64 5.19 -2.12
C ASP A 105 4.43 5.33 -0.81
N PRO A 106 5.73 5.00 -0.79
CA PRO A 106 6.56 5.09 0.40
C PRO A 106 6.68 6.51 0.99
N THR A 107 6.36 7.55 0.22
CA THR A 107 6.34 8.92 0.72
C THR A 107 5.05 9.28 1.45
N ALA A 108 3.99 8.48 1.29
CA ALA A 108 2.74 8.58 2.03
C ALA A 108 2.72 7.55 3.18
N TRP A 109 3.18 7.94 4.35
CA TRP A 109 3.41 7.05 5.48
C TRP A 109 2.96 7.65 6.81
N GLN A 110 2.85 6.80 7.83
CA GLN A 110 2.57 7.19 9.20
C GLN A 110 3.17 6.17 10.16
N LEU A 111 3.86 6.64 11.21
CA LEU A 111 4.07 5.83 12.41
C LEU A 111 2.88 5.98 13.35
N TYR A 112 2.33 4.88 13.79
CA TYR A 112 1.26 4.85 14.77
C TYR A 112 1.45 3.63 15.67
N ASP A 113 1.46 3.85 16.97
CA ASP A 113 1.70 2.82 17.99
C ASP A 113 2.95 1.97 17.70
N GLY A 114 4.05 2.64 17.31
CA GLY A 114 5.35 2.00 17.01
C GLY A 114 5.37 1.16 15.73
N ARG A 115 4.32 1.20 14.90
CA ARG A 115 4.16 0.45 13.66
C ARG A 115 4.23 1.38 12.45
N LEU A 116 4.79 0.89 11.34
CA LEU A 116 4.90 1.64 10.08
C LEU A 116 3.73 1.31 9.14
N PHE A 117 2.95 2.31 8.82
CA PHE A 117 1.84 2.24 7.86
C PHE A 117 2.18 3.01 6.60
N ILE A 118 1.97 2.39 5.43
CA ILE A 118 2.18 3.00 4.12
C ILE A 118 0.82 3.15 3.43
N PHE A 119 0.64 4.22 2.67
CA PHE A 119 -0.63 4.53 2.01
C PHE A 119 -0.44 4.61 0.50
N GLY A 120 -1.52 4.47 -0.26
CA GLY A 120 -1.50 4.62 -1.71
C GLY A 120 -1.20 6.05 -2.16
N ASP A 121 -1.59 7.00 -1.31
CA ASP A 121 -1.38 8.43 -1.51
C ASP A 121 -1.73 9.22 -0.23
N VAL A 122 -1.58 10.54 -0.31
CA VAL A 122 -1.92 11.45 0.80
C VAL A 122 -3.41 11.40 1.15
N LEU A 123 -4.31 11.23 0.17
CA LEU A 123 -5.75 11.11 0.46
C LEU A 123 -6.06 9.86 1.27
N GLY A 124 -5.46 8.73 0.90
CA GLY A 124 -5.58 7.49 1.65
C GLY A 124 -5.05 7.64 3.08
N LYS A 125 -3.90 8.30 3.26
CA LYS A 125 -3.36 8.64 4.58
C LYS A 125 -4.34 9.50 5.37
N THR A 126 -4.83 10.57 4.77
CA THR A 126 -5.73 11.53 5.42
C THR A 126 -7.05 10.87 5.82
N ALA A 127 -7.63 10.03 4.97
CA ALA A 127 -8.81 9.25 5.29
C ALA A 127 -8.58 8.30 6.48
N TRP A 128 -7.42 7.65 6.50
CA TRP A 128 -7.04 6.77 7.60
C TRP A 128 -6.86 7.51 8.93
N GLN A 129 -6.33 8.73 8.89
CA GLN A 129 -6.12 9.59 10.06
C GLN A 129 -7.42 10.08 10.71
N LEU A 130 -8.57 9.95 10.06
CA LEU A 130 -9.87 10.25 10.68
C LEU A 130 -10.14 9.36 11.90
N ASP A 131 -9.81 8.08 11.80
CA ASP A 131 -9.93 7.12 12.90
C ASP A 131 -8.84 6.04 12.78
N PRO A 132 -7.59 6.33 13.21
CA PRO A 132 -6.48 5.39 13.12
C PRO A 132 -6.76 4.09 13.88
N LYS A 133 -7.38 4.18 15.05
CA LYS A 133 -7.67 3.01 15.89
C LYS A 133 -8.61 2.05 15.16
N TRP A 134 -9.73 2.54 14.66
CA TRP A 134 -10.68 1.72 13.89
C TRP A 134 -10.02 1.10 12.66
N ASN A 135 -9.25 1.87 11.91
CA ASN A 135 -8.57 1.39 10.71
C ASN A 135 -7.57 0.27 11.02
N VAL A 136 -6.79 0.40 12.10
CA VAL A 136 -5.83 -0.62 12.54
C VAL A 136 -6.54 -1.89 12.97
N GLU A 137 -7.55 -1.78 13.85
CA GLU A 137 -8.30 -2.93 14.37
C GLU A 137 -8.99 -3.72 13.24
N HIS A 138 -9.53 -3.03 12.23
CA HIS A 138 -10.19 -3.67 11.10
C HIS A 138 -9.17 -4.31 10.15
N ALA A 139 -8.10 -3.62 9.82
CA ALA A 139 -7.06 -4.14 8.96
C ALA A 139 -6.36 -5.36 9.58
N ASP A 140 -6.01 -5.33 10.85
CA ASP A 140 -5.40 -6.46 11.57
C ASP A 140 -6.28 -7.71 11.52
N ARG A 141 -7.58 -7.54 11.73
CA ARG A 141 -8.55 -8.64 11.68
C ARG A 141 -8.73 -9.22 10.27
N LEU A 142 -8.71 -8.37 9.24
CA LEU A 142 -8.97 -8.76 7.87
C LEU A 142 -7.72 -9.29 7.15
N TRP A 143 -6.53 -8.82 7.55
CA TRP A 143 -5.28 -9.11 6.85
C TRP A 143 -4.96 -10.61 6.75
N ALA A 144 -5.14 -11.35 7.82
CA ALA A 144 -4.89 -12.79 7.84
C ALA A 144 -5.68 -13.56 6.75
N GLY A 145 -6.89 -13.11 6.45
CA GLY A 145 -7.74 -13.72 5.42
C GLY A 145 -7.46 -13.28 3.99
N MET A 146 -6.62 -12.23 3.79
CA MET A 146 -6.40 -11.65 2.47
C MET A 146 -4.93 -11.65 2.01
N GLN A 147 -3.96 -11.79 2.91
CA GLN A 147 -2.55 -11.61 2.60
C GLN A 147 -2.04 -12.49 1.45
N ASP A 148 -2.48 -13.76 1.38
CA ASP A 148 -2.03 -14.71 0.36
C ASP A 148 -2.94 -14.76 -0.88
N LYS A 149 -3.95 -13.92 -0.95
CA LYS A 149 -4.85 -13.86 -2.10
C LYS A 149 -4.30 -12.93 -3.17
N GLY A 150 -4.57 -13.27 -4.44
CA GLY A 150 -4.24 -12.40 -5.58
C GLY A 150 -4.88 -11.03 -5.40
N TRP A 151 -4.06 -9.98 -5.38
CA TRP A 151 -4.52 -8.64 -5.00
C TRP A 151 -5.64 -8.10 -5.89
N ARG A 152 -5.60 -8.38 -7.20
CA ARG A 152 -6.65 -7.92 -8.13
C ARG A 152 -7.98 -8.64 -7.91
N GLY A 153 -7.96 -9.97 -7.86
CA GLY A 153 -9.17 -10.77 -7.66
C GLY A 153 -9.78 -10.56 -6.29
N GLN A 154 -8.96 -10.55 -5.25
CA GLN A 154 -9.40 -10.31 -3.88
C GLN A 154 -10.01 -8.90 -3.72
N SER A 155 -9.37 -7.87 -4.27
CA SER A 155 -9.86 -6.50 -4.16
C SER A 155 -11.16 -6.30 -4.94
N LEU A 156 -11.30 -6.92 -6.12
CA LEU A 156 -12.55 -6.89 -6.88
C LEU A 156 -13.70 -7.55 -6.10
N MET A 157 -13.45 -8.72 -5.53
CA MET A 157 -14.46 -9.43 -4.74
C MET A 157 -14.85 -8.65 -3.48
N ALA A 158 -13.89 -8.05 -2.77
CA ALA A 158 -14.16 -7.22 -1.61
C ALA A 158 -15.01 -6.00 -2.00
N TYR A 159 -14.71 -5.35 -3.12
CA TYR A 159 -15.48 -4.23 -3.62
C TYR A 159 -16.91 -4.63 -4.05
N ALA A 160 -17.04 -5.72 -4.80
CA ALA A 160 -18.34 -6.21 -5.27
C ALA A 160 -19.26 -6.68 -4.12
N SER A 161 -18.69 -7.18 -3.03
CA SER A 161 -19.43 -7.60 -1.84
C SER A 161 -19.84 -6.43 -0.92
N LYS A 162 -19.64 -5.19 -1.35
CA LYS A 162 -19.91 -3.97 -0.58
C LYS A 162 -19.25 -4.02 0.79
N VAL A 163 -17.95 -3.78 0.78
CA VAL A 163 -17.16 -3.75 2.02
C VAL A 163 -17.87 -2.93 3.08
N PRO A 164 -18.17 -3.51 4.25
CA PRO A 164 -18.84 -2.80 5.33
C PRO A 164 -18.04 -1.51 5.68
N HIS A 165 -18.74 -0.40 5.86
CA HIS A 165 -18.17 0.89 6.28
C HIS A 165 -17.28 1.62 5.25
N TYR A 166 -17.31 1.22 3.96
CA TYR A 166 -16.66 2.01 2.93
C TYR A 166 -17.25 3.43 2.89
N LYS A 167 -16.38 4.43 3.07
CA LYS A 167 -16.76 5.85 3.00
C LYS A 167 -16.42 6.41 1.63
N THR A 168 -17.35 7.12 1.05
CA THR A 168 -17.11 7.88 -0.18
C THR A 168 -16.18 9.08 0.10
N GLY A 169 -15.51 9.60 -0.93
CA GLY A 169 -14.71 10.81 -0.78
C GLY A 169 -15.49 12.00 -0.21
N ALA A 170 -16.79 12.12 -0.55
CA ALA A 170 -17.66 13.15 0.01
C ALA A 170 -17.88 12.99 1.53
N GLN A 171 -18.11 11.76 1.99
CA GLN A 171 -18.25 11.45 3.42
C GLN A 171 -16.95 11.75 4.18
N ILE A 172 -15.80 11.34 3.64
CA ILE A 172 -14.49 11.61 4.22
C ILE A 172 -14.25 13.11 4.32
N THR A 173 -14.53 13.86 3.26
CA THR A 173 -14.41 15.32 3.25
C THR A 173 -15.31 15.98 4.30
N GLN A 174 -16.54 15.49 4.46
CA GLN A 174 -17.47 16.02 5.46
C GLN A 174 -16.98 15.75 6.88
N GLU A 175 -16.49 14.54 7.17
CA GLU A 175 -15.94 14.18 8.49
C GLU A 175 -14.70 15.04 8.82
N TRP A 176 -13.82 15.26 7.84
CA TRP A 176 -12.66 16.12 8.05
C TRP A 176 -13.05 17.57 8.33
N LYS A 177 -14.00 18.14 7.60
CA LYS A 177 -14.50 19.50 7.85
C LYS A 177 -15.11 19.66 9.23
N GLN A 178 -15.68 18.59 9.78
CA GLN A 178 -16.18 18.59 11.16
C GLN A 178 -15.04 18.57 12.19
N LYS A 179 -13.97 17.85 11.88
CA LYS A 179 -12.80 17.67 12.76
C LYS A 179 -11.83 18.85 12.69
N ASP A 180 -11.60 19.36 11.48
CA ASP A 180 -10.73 20.50 11.19
C ASP A 180 -11.34 21.33 10.04
N PRO A 181 -12.11 22.39 10.37
CA PRO A 181 -12.72 23.26 9.36
C PRO A 181 -11.73 24.02 8.49
N ALA A 182 -10.49 24.21 8.97
CA ALA A 182 -9.45 24.93 8.24
C ALA A 182 -8.74 24.05 7.22
N MET A 183 -8.94 22.73 7.27
CA MET A 183 -8.31 21.80 6.36
C MET A 183 -8.83 21.98 4.94
N THR A 184 -7.93 22.27 4.01
CA THR A 184 -8.21 22.26 2.58
C THR A 184 -7.91 20.89 2.01
N TRP A 185 -8.90 20.25 1.42
CA TRP A 185 -8.73 18.97 0.76
C TRP A 185 -8.00 19.17 -0.57
N PRO A 186 -6.90 18.47 -0.82
CA PRO A 186 -6.20 18.60 -2.09
C PRO A 186 -7.07 18.11 -3.24
N ALA A 187 -7.17 18.89 -4.29
CA ALA A 187 -7.68 18.43 -5.56
C ALA A 187 -6.66 17.47 -6.18
N TYR A 188 -6.86 16.19 -5.95
CA TYR A 188 -5.96 15.14 -6.39
C TYR A 188 -6.74 14.09 -7.17
N ASP A 189 -6.46 13.97 -8.45
CA ASP A 189 -7.02 12.90 -9.27
C ASP A 189 -6.27 11.60 -8.99
N THR A 190 -6.87 10.76 -8.17
CA THR A 190 -6.32 9.43 -7.87
C THR A 190 -6.48 8.45 -9.05
N GLY A 191 -7.14 8.87 -10.15
CA GLY A 191 -7.69 7.93 -11.11
C GLY A 191 -8.82 7.12 -10.47
N GLY A 192 -9.81 6.69 -11.20
CA GLY A 192 -10.90 5.89 -10.65
C GLY A 192 -10.39 4.59 -10.01
N MET A 193 -11.10 4.08 -9.01
CA MET A 193 -10.74 2.82 -8.32
C MET A 193 -10.52 1.66 -9.31
N VAL A 194 -11.30 1.59 -10.38
CA VAL A 194 -11.14 0.59 -11.45
C VAL A 194 -9.78 0.72 -12.13
N THR A 195 -9.37 1.95 -12.46
CA THR A 195 -8.06 2.24 -13.04
C THR A 195 -6.94 1.81 -12.10
N ASN A 196 -7.01 2.18 -10.82
CA ASN A 196 -6.01 1.82 -9.83
C ASN A 196 -5.96 0.31 -9.56
N LEU A 197 -7.12 -0.37 -9.60
CA LEU A 197 -7.21 -1.80 -9.33
C LEU A 197 -6.68 -2.67 -10.48
N PHE A 198 -6.94 -2.28 -11.73
CA PHE A 198 -6.70 -3.13 -12.90
C PHE A 198 -5.53 -2.71 -13.76
N LEU A 199 -5.26 -1.43 -13.86
CA LEU A 199 -4.24 -0.92 -14.78
C LEU A 199 -2.93 -0.52 -14.09
N LYS A 200 -2.94 -0.36 -12.77
CA LYS A 200 -1.80 0.19 -12.04
C LYS A 200 -1.32 -0.79 -10.96
N PRO A 201 -0.17 -1.47 -11.17
CA PRO A 201 0.41 -2.36 -10.18
C PRO A 201 0.84 -1.60 -8.90
N PRO A 202 1.07 -2.31 -7.78
CA PRO A 202 1.68 -1.70 -6.60
C PRO A 202 2.90 -0.87 -6.96
N GLY A 203 2.99 0.37 -6.48
CA GLY A 203 4.13 1.25 -6.73
C GLY A 203 4.15 1.97 -8.08
N TRP A 204 3.14 1.82 -8.92
CA TRP A 204 3.10 2.45 -10.24
C TRP A 204 3.35 3.96 -10.23
N ARG A 205 2.89 4.68 -9.22
CA ARG A 205 3.05 6.14 -9.12
C ARG A 205 4.50 6.56 -9.02
N ALA A 206 5.30 5.85 -8.24
CA ALA A 206 6.71 6.16 -8.14
C ALA A 206 7.49 5.69 -9.37
N ALA A 207 7.07 4.59 -10.02
CA ALA A 207 7.65 4.13 -11.28
C ALA A 207 7.39 5.11 -12.44
N GLU A 208 6.27 5.83 -12.43
CA GLU A 208 5.96 6.88 -13.42
C GLU A 208 6.59 8.25 -13.10
N GLY A 209 7.43 8.33 -12.07
CA GLY A 209 8.01 9.61 -11.65
C GLY A 209 6.97 10.57 -11.05
N PHE A 210 5.83 10.05 -10.63
CA PHE A 210 4.83 10.79 -9.89
C PHE A 210 5.39 11.10 -8.50
N SER A 211 6.32 12.07 -8.44
CA SER A 211 6.55 12.78 -7.19
C SER A 211 5.24 13.45 -6.83
N GLN A 212 4.67 13.12 -5.68
CA GLN A 212 3.58 13.92 -5.16
C GLN A 212 4.05 15.37 -5.17
N PRO A 213 3.28 16.32 -5.72
CA PRO A 213 3.60 17.70 -5.51
C PRO A 213 3.80 17.86 -4.01
N ALA A 214 4.81 18.61 -3.61
CA ALA A 214 5.05 18.94 -2.22
C ALA A 214 3.86 19.77 -1.72
N LEU A 215 2.77 19.09 -1.46
CA LEU A 215 1.62 19.62 -0.77
C LEU A 215 2.12 19.71 0.67
N GLY A 216 2.24 20.92 1.20
CA GLY A 216 2.74 21.20 2.54
C GLY A 216 1.85 20.59 3.64
N TYR A 217 1.74 19.26 3.64
CA TYR A 217 1.09 18.52 4.69
C TYR A 217 2.09 18.33 5.83
N PRO A 218 1.67 18.59 7.05
CA PRO A 218 2.45 18.19 8.21
C PRO A 218 2.61 16.67 8.17
N HIS A 219 3.88 16.25 8.21
CA HIS A 219 4.31 14.86 8.29
C HIS A 219 3.82 14.17 9.55
#